data_38924864afc90857e0228a4fd70d9056
#
_entry.id   38924864afc90857e0228a4fd70d9056
#
_cell.length_a   1.000
_cell.length_b   1.000
_cell.length_c   1.000
_cell.angle_alpha   90.00
_cell.angle_beta   90.00
_cell.angle_gamma   90.00
#
_symmetry.space_group_name_H-M   'P 1'
#
loop_
_entity.id
_entity.type
_entity.pdbx_description
1 polymer ?
#
loop_
_entity_poly.entity_id
_entity_poly.type
_entity_poly.pdbx_seq_one_letter_code
_entity_poly.pdbx_strand_id
1 'polypeptide(L)'
;MASKSGAIRPTVGHHFSSLLICSQRAWLDYHGDPKQKAKPPNYLGKLQQEGLEHERIVCETHYPNAIQIPDSGSDAERAALTIRAMRSGVPAILQAYFMQDGARGIADILELVGLSDSSPTGHLYRVGELKLATALSTSHVMQVAWYHELLHAIQGSGVDDAFFILGDMQRKDVSMSGVHDTFERCKQQLFQMRDDDSGPGPHLCRWCKSCPWRDVCVPVLSTQSDVSLLPGVTRRLAQNLKNAGMQTWQQVIQAENSRLEQLGFDWRDLAHIRASSQRLAAGEAVLRYSIRSEEIRNLLAVSIEFADGYRGPDGHLLPRAVWVESPDGPLQIPLVSDGSWISRVSSLLSSRCAALYGATETVAFLKSLRQNDGPSVKCLDVLDLVESIVHGPIRGLELSNVMHVAEPGSAEPKNSRERVLGLRSIINWLAGSGGSAA
;
A
#
# COMPACT_ATOMS: atom_id res chain seq x y z
N MET A 1 4.07 -29.85 -21.53
CA MET A 1 4.21 -29.23 -20.22
C MET A 1 5.59 -29.57 -19.69
N ALA A 2 6.55 -28.65 -19.77
CA ALA A 2 7.90 -28.88 -19.27
C ALA A 2 7.93 -28.56 -17.79
N SER A 3 8.18 -29.54 -16.95
CA SER A 3 8.49 -29.40 -15.53
C SER A 3 9.70 -28.48 -15.40
N LYS A 4 9.50 -27.24 -14.95
CA LYS A 4 10.60 -26.38 -14.54
C LYS A 4 11.11 -26.89 -13.19
N SER A 5 12.19 -27.68 -13.20
CA SER A 5 12.99 -27.98 -12.00
C SER A 5 13.76 -26.73 -11.55
N GLY A 6 13.07 -25.65 -11.24
CA GLY A 6 13.64 -24.50 -10.55
C GLY A 6 13.54 -24.74 -9.06
N ALA A 7 14.59 -24.45 -8.29
CA ALA A 7 14.55 -24.50 -6.83
C ALA A 7 13.36 -23.68 -6.32
N ILE A 8 12.53 -24.28 -5.47
CA ILE A 8 11.37 -23.63 -4.84
C ILE A 8 11.86 -22.39 -4.10
N ARG A 9 11.26 -21.23 -4.39
CA ARG A 9 11.63 -19.98 -3.71
C ARG A 9 11.27 -20.05 -2.22
N PRO A 10 12.14 -19.56 -1.35
CA PRO A 10 11.86 -19.56 0.08
C PRO A 10 10.68 -18.64 0.41
N THR A 11 9.94 -18.99 1.46
CA THR A 11 8.92 -18.11 2.03
C THR A 11 9.61 -16.97 2.77
N VAL A 12 9.13 -15.75 2.53
CA VAL A 12 9.65 -14.51 3.15
C VAL A 12 8.49 -13.65 3.66
N GLY A 13 8.79 -12.71 4.55
CA GLY A 13 7.77 -11.89 5.21
C GLY A 13 6.81 -11.15 4.27
N HIS A 14 7.28 -10.67 3.12
CA HIS A 14 6.41 -9.96 2.16
C HIS A 14 5.35 -10.85 1.50
N HIS A 15 5.52 -12.19 1.49
CA HIS A 15 4.50 -13.10 0.96
C HIS A 15 3.20 -13.04 1.77
N PHE A 16 3.28 -12.77 3.09
CA PHE A 16 2.10 -12.55 3.92
C PHE A 16 1.32 -11.30 3.49
N SER A 17 2.02 -10.21 3.22
CA SER A 17 1.40 -9.00 2.66
C SER A 17 0.77 -9.26 1.29
N SER A 18 1.47 -10.00 0.42
CA SER A 18 0.95 -10.38 -0.89
C SER A 18 -0.31 -11.23 -0.78
N LEU A 19 -0.35 -12.22 0.12
CA LEU A 19 -1.51 -13.08 0.35
C LEU A 19 -2.74 -12.29 0.80
N LEU A 20 -2.58 -11.38 1.75
CA LEU A 20 -3.66 -10.57 2.30
C LEU A 20 -4.25 -9.59 1.27
N ILE A 21 -3.43 -9.18 0.31
CA ILE A 21 -3.85 -8.31 -0.81
C ILE A 21 -4.51 -9.14 -1.92
N CYS A 22 -3.84 -10.21 -2.38
CA CYS A 22 -4.28 -11.00 -3.51
C CYS A 22 -3.55 -12.37 -3.53
N SER A 23 -4.29 -13.47 -3.44
CA SER A 23 -3.73 -14.83 -3.48
C SER A 23 -2.98 -15.11 -4.79
N GLN A 24 -3.45 -14.58 -5.93
CA GLN A 24 -2.73 -14.72 -7.21
C GLN A 24 -1.37 -14.00 -7.18
N ARG A 25 -1.28 -12.84 -6.51
CA ARG A 25 -0.01 -12.14 -6.29
C ARG A 25 0.95 -12.99 -5.46
N ALA A 26 0.47 -13.56 -4.34
CA ALA A 26 1.28 -14.43 -3.49
C ALA A 26 1.79 -15.67 -4.25
N TRP A 27 0.94 -16.29 -5.06
CA TRP A 27 1.33 -17.41 -5.92
C TRP A 27 2.38 -17.00 -6.96
N LEU A 28 2.20 -15.87 -7.65
CA LEU A 28 3.16 -15.33 -8.61
C LEU A 28 4.50 -14.94 -7.98
N ASP A 29 4.52 -14.54 -6.72
CA ASP A 29 5.76 -14.27 -6.00
C ASP A 29 6.61 -15.53 -5.83
N TYR A 30 6.01 -16.74 -5.79
CA TYR A 30 6.71 -18.02 -5.83
C TYR A 30 7.03 -18.50 -7.26
N HIS A 31 6.07 -18.45 -8.16
CA HIS A 31 6.11 -19.16 -9.46
C HIS A 31 6.35 -18.25 -10.67
N GLY A 32 6.04 -16.96 -10.56
CA GLY A 32 6.15 -16.02 -11.66
C GLY A 32 7.60 -15.71 -12.04
N ASP A 33 7.85 -15.36 -13.30
CA ASP A 33 9.16 -14.87 -13.73
C ASP A 33 9.38 -13.43 -13.20
N PRO A 34 10.41 -13.17 -12.38
CA PRO A 34 10.68 -11.84 -11.85
C PRO A 34 10.87 -10.76 -12.92
N LYS A 35 11.29 -11.15 -14.12
CA LYS A 35 11.47 -10.23 -15.27
C LYS A 35 10.14 -9.67 -15.78
N GLN A 36 9.03 -10.34 -15.48
CA GLN A 36 7.68 -9.90 -15.84
C GLN A 36 7.07 -8.93 -14.82
N LYS A 37 7.74 -8.68 -13.69
CA LYS A 37 7.27 -7.67 -12.73
C LYS A 37 7.32 -6.29 -13.36
N ALA A 38 6.20 -5.59 -13.33
CA ALA A 38 6.13 -4.19 -13.70
C ALA A 38 7.05 -3.35 -12.80
N LYS A 39 7.66 -2.33 -13.38
CA LYS A 39 8.42 -1.36 -12.58
C LYS A 39 7.48 -0.68 -11.58
N PRO A 40 7.94 -0.49 -10.32
CA PRO A 40 7.15 0.23 -9.35
C PRO A 40 6.90 1.66 -9.84
N PRO A 41 5.71 2.23 -9.59
CA PRO A 41 5.43 3.63 -9.84
C PRO A 41 6.43 4.55 -9.10
N ASN A 42 6.70 5.73 -9.66
CA ASN A 42 7.69 6.67 -9.08
C ASN A 42 7.38 7.08 -7.64
N TYR A 43 6.09 7.18 -7.27
CA TYR A 43 5.69 7.52 -5.90
C TYR A 43 6.08 6.42 -4.90
N LEU A 44 6.07 5.14 -5.29
CA LEU A 44 6.55 4.05 -4.43
C LEU A 44 8.06 4.14 -4.20
N GLY A 45 8.83 4.61 -5.20
CA GLY A 45 10.25 4.88 -5.03
C GLY A 45 10.50 5.99 -4.00
N LYS A 46 9.69 7.04 -3.98
CA LYS A 46 9.76 8.09 -2.95
C LYS A 46 9.41 7.56 -1.57
N LEU A 47 8.33 6.79 -1.44
CA LEU A 47 7.95 6.16 -0.17
C LEU A 47 9.03 5.22 0.35
N GLN A 48 9.70 4.47 -0.54
CA GLN A 48 10.85 3.65 -0.15
C GLN A 48 12.01 4.49 0.39
N GLN A 49 12.35 5.61 -0.26
CA GLN A 49 13.40 6.51 0.22
C GLN A 49 13.04 7.12 1.59
N GLU A 50 11.80 7.53 1.78
CA GLU A 50 11.31 8.03 3.07
C GLU A 50 11.34 6.94 4.15
N GLY A 51 11.00 5.69 3.79
CA GLY A 51 11.11 4.53 4.68
C GLY A 51 12.55 4.29 5.12
N LEU A 52 13.50 4.24 4.19
CA LEU A 52 14.92 4.07 4.51
C LEU A 52 15.47 5.21 5.38
N GLU A 53 15.02 6.43 5.16
CA GLU A 53 15.42 7.57 5.98
C GLU A 53 14.84 7.48 7.40
N HIS A 54 13.57 7.05 7.52
CA HIS A 54 12.96 6.77 8.82
C HIS A 54 13.73 5.69 9.59
N GLU A 55 14.08 4.57 8.92
CA GLU A 55 14.90 3.51 9.52
C GLU A 55 16.24 4.07 10.01
N ARG A 56 16.95 4.84 9.18
CA ARG A 56 18.24 5.44 9.55
C ARG A 56 18.11 6.30 10.80
N ILE A 57 17.11 7.20 10.87
CA ILE A 57 16.89 8.10 11.99
C ILE A 57 16.61 7.32 13.27
N VAL A 58 15.72 6.32 13.21
CA VAL A 58 15.37 5.48 14.37
C VAL A 58 16.61 4.74 14.86
N CYS A 59 17.38 4.10 13.95
CA CYS A 59 18.57 3.34 14.30
C CYS A 59 19.64 4.23 14.96
N GLU A 60 19.93 5.40 14.40
CA GLU A 60 20.92 6.33 14.96
C GLU A 60 20.48 6.92 16.29
N THR A 61 19.18 7.18 16.48
CA THR A 61 18.66 7.83 17.69
C THR A 61 18.47 6.86 18.84
N HIS A 62 17.87 5.69 18.57
CA HIS A 62 17.46 4.74 19.61
C HIS A 62 18.43 3.58 19.80
N TYR A 63 19.24 3.26 18.78
CA TYR A 63 20.13 2.09 18.79
C TYR A 63 21.59 2.43 18.38
N PRO A 64 22.21 3.50 18.93
CA PRO A 64 23.54 3.98 18.49
C PRO A 64 24.67 2.95 18.67
N ASN A 65 24.48 1.97 19.57
CA ASN A 65 25.45 0.90 19.86
C ASN A 65 25.04 -0.46 19.30
N ALA A 66 24.08 -0.53 18.39
CA ALA A 66 23.64 -1.77 17.77
C ALA A 66 24.69 -2.32 16.80
N ILE A 67 24.72 -3.64 16.67
CA ILE A 67 25.49 -4.29 15.59
C ILE A 67 24.59 -4.41 14.37
N GLN A 68 25.01 -3.85 13.25
CA GLN A 68 24.32 -4.01 11.97
C GLN A 68 24.85 -5.21 11.21
N ILE A 69 23.95 -6.09 10.78
CA ILE A 69 24.27 -7.18 9.85
C ILE A 69 24.34 -6.58 8.44
N PRO A 70 25.47 -6.77 7.72
CA PRO A 70 25.60 -6.22 6.38
C PRO A 70 24.61 -6.86 5.40
N ASP A 71 24.19 -6.13 4.40
CA ASP A 71 23.34 -6.64 3.31
C ASP A 71 24.18 -7.38 2.22
N SER A 72 25.50 -7.32 2.31
CA SER A 72 26.46 -8.04 1.46
C SER A 72 26.84 -9.41 2.04
N GLY A 73 27.24 -10.32 1.19
CA GLY A 73 27.60 -11.69 1.55
C GLY A 73 26.48 -12.69 1.19
N SER A 74 26.75 -13.96 1.40
CA SER A 74 25.77 -15.03 1.20
C SER A 74 24.73 -15.06 2.34
N ASP A 75 23.56 -15.63 2.07
CA ASP A 75 22.51 -15.82 3.08
C ASP A 75 23.04 -16.57 4.32
N ALA A 76 23.87 -17.60 4.12
CA ALA A 76 24.47 -18.37 5.21
C ALA A 76 25.44 -17.53 6.07
N GLU A 77 26.24 -16.68 5.45
CA GLU A 77 27.17 -15.77 6.16
C GLU A 77 26.38 -14.75 7.00
N ARG A 78 25.35 -14.13 6.42
CA ARG A 78 24.48 -13.17 7.12
C ARG A 78 23.78 -13.81 8.31
N ALA A 79 23.21 -15.02 8.15
CA ALA A 79 22.59 -15.77 9.23
C ALA A 79 23.60 -16.12 10.35
N ALA A 80 24.81 -16.54 9.97
CA ALA A 80 25.87 -16.83 10.94
C ALA A 80 26.32 -15.58 11.72
N LEU A 81 26.37 -14.41 11.06
CA LEU A 81 26.66 -13.12 11.72
C LEU A 81 25.56 -12.76 12.73
N THR A 82 24.30 -12.95 12.37
CA THR A 82 23.17 -12.75 13.31
C THR A 82 23.30 -13.61 14.54
N ILE A 83 23.50 -14.92 14.37
CA ILE A 83 23.67 -15.86 15.51
C ILE A 83 24.89 -15.50 16.37
N ARG A 84 26.00 -15.07 15.75
CA ARG A 84 27.20 -14.62 16.49
C ARG A 84 26.88 -13.38 17.32
N ALA A 85 26.19 -12.39 16.76
CA ALA A 85 25.79 -11.19 17.47
C ALA A 85 24.84 -11.53 18.64
N MET A 86 23.89 -12.44 18.45
CA MET A 86 23.01 -12.92 19.52
C MET A 86 23.79 -13.57 20.66
N ARG A 87 24.78 -14.42 20.34
CA ARG A 87 25.64 -15.07 21.35
C ARG A 87 26.50 -14.09 22.14
N SER A 88 26.86 -12.97 21.56
CA SER A 88 27.64 -11.93 22.26
C SER A 88 26.79 -11.04 23.18
N GLY A 89 25.47 -11.20 23.18
CA GLY A 89 24.57 -10.47 24.08
C GLY A 89 24.53 -8.97 23.85
N VAL A 90 24.70 -8.52 22.62
CA VAL A 90 24.63 -7.10 22.29
C VAL A 90 23.21 -6.56 22.51
N PRO A 91 23.06 -5.29 22.95
CA PRO A 91 21.75 -4.73 23.28
C PRO A 91 20.75 -4.74 22.08
N ALA A 92 21.25 -4.53 20.88
CA ALA A 92 20.44 -4.59 19.67
C ALA A 92 21.23 -5.07 18.45
N ILE A 93 20.55 -5.72 17.52
CA ILE A 93 21.06 -6.17 16.23
C ILE A 93 20.15 -5.61 15.15
N LEU A 94 20.71 -4.86 14.19
CA LEU A 94 19.98 -4.28 13.07
C LEU A 94 20.07 -5.16 11.84
N GLN A 95 19.00 -5.21 11.04
CA GLN A 95 18.87 -5.98 9.81
C GLN A 95 19.23 -7.48 10.01
N ALA A 96 18.73 -8.04 11.13
CA ALA A 96 19.01 -9.41 11.53
C ALA A 96 18.46 -10.40 10.49
N TYR A 97 19.35 -11.25 9.96
CA TYR A 97 19.04 -12.18 8.89
C TYR A 97 18.75 -13.58 9.41
N PHE A 98 17.59 -14.11 9.04
CA PHE A 98 17.15 -15.48 9.38
C PHE A 98 17.13 -16.37 8.14
N MET A 99 17.65 -17.59 8.28
CA MET A 99 17.61 -18.59 7.24
C MET A 99 17.30 -19.96 7.86
N GLN A 100 16.27 -20.61 7.36
CA GLN A 100 15.91 -22.01 7.61
C GLN A 100 15.51 -22.65 6.29
N ASP A 101 15.31 -23.98 6.27
CA ASP A 101 14.92 -24.72 5.07
C ASP A 101 13.60 -24.17 4.49
N GLY A 102 13.69 -23.57 3.29
CA GLY A 102 12.54 -22.98 2.61
C GLY A 102 11.97 -21.71 3.23
N ALA A 103 12.66 -21.10 4.22
CA ALA A 103 12.23 -19.93 4.95
C ALA A 103 13.35 -18.89 5.10
N ARG A 104 13.03 -17.60 4.92
CA ARG A 104 13.97 -16.48 5.13
C ARG A 104 13.25 -15.29 5.74
N GLY A 105 14.00 -14.47 6.47
CA GLY A 105 13.50 -13.22 7.05
C GLY A 105 14.63 -12.25 7.31
N ILE A 106 14.28 -10.97 7.32
CA ILE A 106 15.13 -9.88 7.79
C ILE A 106 14.28 -9.06 8.74
N ALA A 107 14.66 -9.06 10.02
CA ALA A 107 14.05 -8.19 11.01
C ALA A 107 14.84 -6.88 11.09
N ASP A 108 14.17 -5.75 11.08
CA ASP A 108 14.84 -4.45 11.18
C ASP A 108 15.64 -4.36 12.47
N ILE A 109 15.08 -4.86 13.58
CA ILE A 109 15.71 -4.81 14.90
C ILE A 109 15.50 -6.15 15.61
N LEU A 110 16.56 -6.66 16.27
CA LEU A 110 16.44 -7.56 17.40
C LEU A 110 16.89 -6.83 18.66
N GLU A 111 16.02 -6.73 19.65
CA GLU A 111 16.29 -6.09 20.92
C GLU A 111 16.51 -7.13 22.00
N LEU A 112 17.63 -7.05 22.74
CA LEU A 112 17.95 -7.96 23.84
C LEU A 112 16.91 -7.81 24.97
N VAL A 113 16.33 -8.93 25.38
CA VAL A 113 15.38 -8.98 26.50
C VAL A 113 16.07 -9.44 27.77
N GLY A 114 16.97 -10.42 27.68
CA GLY A 114 17.69 -10.93 28.84
C GLY A 114 18.50 -12.19 28.55
N LEU A 115 19.05 -12.76 29.61
CA LEU A 115 19.75 -14.04 29.59
C LEU A 115 18.76 -15.21 29.64
N SER A 116 19.13 -16.33 29.01
CA SER A 116 18.33 -17.56 29.07
C SER A 116 19.22 -18.78 28.91
N ASP A 117 19.29 -19.62 29.95
CA ASP A 117 20.01 -20.89 29.93
C ASP A 117 19.38 -21.91 28.96
N SER A 118 18.11 -21.74 28.62
CA SER A 118 17.41 -22.60 27.67
C SER A 118 17.66 -22.20 26.20
N SER A 119 18.18 -21.00 25.95
CA SER A 119 18.47 -20.54 24.60
C SER A 119 19.83 -21.04 24.10
N PRO A 120 19.91 -21.63 22.89
CA PRO A 120 21.19 -22.02 22.29
C PRO A 120 22.19 -20.83 22.08
N THR A 121 21.68 -19.61 22.14
CA THR A 121 22.47 -18.39 22.06
C THR A 121 22.85 -17.81 23.40
N GLY A 122 22.32 -18.34 24.52
CA GLY A 122 22.48 -17.82 25.88
C GLY A 122 21.69 -16.54 26.17
N HIS A 123 20.99 -16.00 25.19
CA HIS A 123 20.28 -14.75 25.26
C HIS A 123 18.91 -14.87 24.59
N LEU A 124 17.96 -14.03 25.06
CA LEU A 124 16.66 -13.85 24.43
C LEU A 124 16.56 -12.48 23.80
N TYR A 125 16.12 -12.47 22.58
CA TYR A 125 15.81 -11.28 21.80
C TYR A 125 14.34 -11.27 21.42
N ARG A 126 13.81 -10.07 21.15
CA ARG A 126 12.50 -9.86 20.53
C ARG A 126 12.63 -9.10 19.22
N VAL A 127 11.69 -9.33 18.32
CA VAL A 127 11.62 -8.71 17.02
C VAL A 127 11.08 -7.29 17.13
N GLY A 128 11.75 -6.34 16.50
CA GLY A 128 11.27 -4.99 16.24
C GLY A 128 11.23 -4.73 14.73
N GLU A 129 10.25 -3.96 14.30
CA GLU A 129 10.04 -3.59 12.89
C GLU A 129 9.77 -2.11 12.76
N LEU A 130 10.30 -1.49 11.73
CA LEU A 130 10.17 -0.07 11.45
C LEU A 130 9.15 0.14 10.32
N LYS A 131 8.18 1.01 10.53
CA LYS A 131 7.16 1.31 9.52
C LYS A 131 6.93 2.81 9.43
N LEU A 132 7.03 3.34 8.22
CA LEU A 132 6.70 4.75 7.95
C LEU A 132 5.21 5.06 8.20
N ALA A 133 4.35 4.05 8.17
CA ALA A 133 2.93 4.19 8.48
C ALA A 133 2.72 4.62 9.94
N THR A 134 1.67 5.42 10.20
CA THR A 134 1.27 5.86 11.55
C THR A 134 0.27 4.90 12.21
N ALA A 135 -0.17 3.86 11.49
CA ALA A 135 -1.06 2.83 12.00
C ALA A 135 -0.62 1.43 11.52
N LEU A 136 -0.81 0.44 12.37
CA LEU A 136 -0.52 -0.95 12.03
C LEU A 136 -1.64 -1.54 11.17
N SER A 137 -1.24 -2.28 10.15
CA SER A 137 -2.11 -3.13 9.35
C SER A 137 -1.91 -4.61 9.71
N THR A 138 -2.89 -5.45 9.40
CA THR A 138 -2.75 -6.90 9.55
C THR A 138 -1.52 -7.44 8.80
N SER A 139 -1.19 -6.88 7.63
CA SER A 139 -0.03 -7.31 6.85
C SER A 139 1.30 -7.02 7.56
N HIS A 140 1.42 -5.90 8.26
CA HIS A 140 2.60 -5.59 9.07
C HIS A 140 2.77 -6.62 10.19
N VAL A 141 1.68 -6.91 10.90
CA VAL A 141 1.69 -7.86 12.02
C VAL A 141 2.03 -9.29 11.56
N MET A 142 1.46 -9.75 10.43
CA MET A 142 1.77 -11.07 9.88
C MET A 142 3.23 -11.19 9.42
N GLN A 143 3.81 -10.14 8.88
CA GLN A 143 5.22 -10.09 8.52
C GLN A 143 6.12 -10.26 9.76
N VAL A 144 5.80 -9.55 10.83
CA VAL A 144 6.56 -9.63 12.10
C VAL A 144 6.34 -10.99 12.78
N ALA A 145 5.13 -11.54 12.73
CA ALA A 145 4.87 -12.89 13.22
C ALA A 145 5.74 -13.95 12.52
N TRP A 146 6.01 -13.78 11.22
CA TRP A 146 6.95 -14.62 10.49
C TRP A 146 8.38 -14.50 11.02
N TYR A 147 8.86 -13.29 11.26
CA TYR A 147 10.21 -13.09 11.84
C TYR A 147 10.30 -13.60 13.28
N HIS A 148 9.24 -13.44 14.05
CA HIS A 148 9.14 -13.97 15.39
C HIS A 148 9.22 -15.51 15.40
N GLU A 149 8.54 -16.19 14.47
CA GLU A 149 8.63 -17.65 14.34
C GLU A 149 10.06 -18.12 14.00
N LEU A 150 10.73 -17.43 13.05
CA LEU A 150 12.11 -17.72 12.68
C LEU A 150 13.07 -17.50 13.85
N LEU A 151 12.88 -16.42 14.60
CA LEU A 151 13.67 -16.14 15.80
C LEU A 151 13.43 -17.18 16.89
N HIS A 152 12.16 -17.55 17.13
CA HIS A 152 11.79 -18.57 18.10
C HIS A 152 12.49 -19.92 17.83
N ALA A 153 12.55 -20.32 16.56
CA ALA A 153 13.23 -21.56 16.16
C ALA A 153 14.76 -21.50 16.40
N ILE A 154 15.38 -20.30 16.37
CA ILE A 154 16.80 -20.13 16.68
C ILE A 154 17.04 -20.12 18.20
N GLN A 155 16.17 -19.48 18.95
CA GLN A 155 16.31 -19.31 20.41
C GLN A 155 15.86 -20.52 21.22
N GLY A 156 15.05 -21.42 20.64
CA GLY A 156 14.42 -22.53 21.33
C GLY A 156 13.31 -22.14 22.33
N SER A 157 13.16 -20.84 22.58
CA SER A 157 12.11 -20.23 23.40
C SER A 157 11.82 -18.82 22.88
N GLY A 158 10.65 -18.29 23.18
CA GLY A 158 10.23 -16.99 22.68
C GLY A 158 9.79 -16.02 23.77
N VAL A 159 9.88 -14.76 23.46
CA VAL A 159 9.20 -13.67 24.15
C VAL A 159 7.89 -13.47 23.40
N ASP A 160 6.75 -13.41 24.05
CA ASP A 160 5.44 -13.34 23.38
C ASP A 160 5.25 -12.03 22.58
N ASP A 161 5.96 -10.99 22.93
CA ASP A 161 5.81 -9.69 22.31
C ASP A 161 6.86 -9.39 21.22
N ALA A 162 6.40 -8.73 20.19
CA ALA A 162 7.20 -7.99 19.21
C ALA A 162 6.80 -6.53 19.23
N PHE A 163 7.60 -5.65 18.65
CA PHE A 163 7.28 -4.23 18.64
C PHE A 163 7.46 -3.58 17.27
N PHE A 164 6.81 -2.43 17.11
CA PHE A 164 6.93 -1.55 15.95
C PHE A 164 7.36 -0.17 16.41
N ILE A 165 8.18 0.52 15.59
CA ILE A 165 8.36 1.95 15.67
C ILE A 165 7.76 2.56 14.40
N LEU A 166 6.74 3.39 14.59
CA LEU A 166 5.94 3.94 13.50
C LEU A 166 6.51 5.28 12.99
N GLY A 167 5.98 5.76 11.87
CA GLY A 167 6.43 7.01 11.25
C GLY A 167 6.26 8.26 12.12
N ASP A 168 5.41 8.21 13.14
CA ASP A 168 5.27 9.23 14.18
C ASP A 168 6.18 8.99 15.40
N MET A 169 7.15 8.10 15.28
CA MET A 169 8.10 7.67 16.33
C MET A 169 7.46 6.96 17.53
N GLN A 170 6.18 6.62 17.46
CA GLN A 170 5.53 5.85 18.52
C GLN A 170 5.94 4.38 18.46
N ARG A 171 6.31 3.84 19.63
CA ARG A 171 6.49 2.41 19.82
C ARG A 171 5.16 1.75 20.15
N LYS A 172 4.86 0.63 19.47
CA LYS A 172 3.70 -0.21 19.74
C LYS A 172 4.13 -1.66 19.89
N ASP A 173 3.86 -2.24 21.05
CA ASP A 173 4.06 -3.66 21.29
C ASP A 173 2.83 -4.46 20.85
N VAL A 174 3.05 -5.66 20.32
CA VAL A 174 2.02 -6.57 19.79
C VAL A 174 2.28 -7.98 20.33
N SER A 175 1.28 -8.57 20.98
CA SER A 175 1.34 -9.96 21.42
C SER A 175 1.27 -10.92 20.23
N MET A 176 2.22 -11.82 20.11
CA MET A 176 2.27 -12.82 19.04
C MET A 176 1.28 -13.95 19.27
N SER A 177 1.04 -14.33 20.54
CA SER A 177 -0.01 -15.28 20.90
C SER A 177 -1.41 -14.82 20.48
N GLY A 178 -1.68 -13.51 20.59
CA GLY A 178 -2.94 -12.90 20.17
C GLY A 178 -3.23 -12.98 18.67
N VAL A 179 -2.22 -13.20 17.84
CA VAL A 179 -2.36 -13.27 16.37
C VAL A 179 -2.05 -14.65 15.80
N HIS A 180 -1.67 -15.61 16.64
CA HIS A 180 -1.18 -16.95 16.29
C HIS A 180 -2.10 -17.69 15.31
N ASP A 181 -3.39 -17.81 15.60
CA ASP A 181 -4.33 -18.54 14.75
C ASP A 181 -4.47 -17.94 13.35
N THR A 182 -4.41 -16.62 13.25
CA THR A 182 -4.46 -15.92 11.95
C THR A 182 -3.17 -16.13 11.19
N PHE A 183 -2.04 -16.05 11.86
CA PHE A 183 -0.72 -16.30 11.30
C PHE A 183 -0.60 -17.72 10.77
N GLU A 184 -0.98 -18.75 11.56
CA GLU A 184 -0.92 -20.13 11.14
C GLU A 184 -1.78 -20.41 9.90
N ARG A 185 -2.99 -19.87 9.83
CA ARG A 185 -3.83 -19.97 8.62
C ARG A 185 -3.15 -19.34 7.39
N CYS A 186 -2.58 -18.16 7.53
CA CYS A 186 -1.85 -17.52 6.44
C CYS A 186 -0.62 -18.32 6.00
N LYS A 187 0.14 -18.85 6.97
CA LYS A 187 1.32 -19.68 6.74
C LYS A 187 0.97 -20.96 5.98
N GLN A 188 -0.06 -21.68 6.41
CA GLN A 188 -0.55 -22.88 5.73
C GLN A 188 -0.98 -22.59 4.28
N GLN A 189 -1.71 -21.49 4.07
CA GLN A 189 -2.10 -21.08 2.72
C GLN A 189 -0.89 -20.74 1.84
N LEU A 190 0.12 -20.05 2.38
CA LEU A 190 1.35 -19.72 1.65
C LEU A 190 2.12 -20.99 1.27
N PHE A 191 2.23 -21.95 2.17
CA PHE A 191 2.93 -23.21 1.89
C PHE A 191 2.18 -24.03 0.83
N GLN A 192 0.86 -24.11 0.91
CA GLN A 192 0.04 -24.72 -0.15
C GLN A 192 0.27 -24.04 -1.51
N MET A 193 0.25 -22.70 -1.54
CA MET A 193 0.48 -21.94 -2.79
C MET A 193 1.90 -22.10 -3.32
N ARG A 194 2.89 -22.25 -2.46
CA ARG A 194 4.27 -22.52 -2.85
C ARG A 194 4.41 -23.88 -3.54
N ASP A 195 3.69 -24.87 -3.04
CA ASP A 195 3.79 -26.26 -3.47
C ASP A 195 2.77 -26.62 -4.59
N ASP A 196 1.81 -25.72 -4.90
CA ASP A 196 0.80 -25.89 -5.94
C ASP A 196 1.14 -25.10 -7.22
N ASP A 197 1.38 -25.83 -8.30
CA ASP A 197 1.72 -25.27 -9.61
C ASP A 197 0.52 -24.62 -10.33
N SER A 198 -0.72 -24.91 -9.92
CA SER A 198 -1.92 -24.49 -10.65
C SER A 198 -2.35 -23.05 -10.40
N GLY A 199 -2.06 -22.53 -9.21
CA GLY A 199 -2.43 -21.18 -8.79
C GLY A 199 -3.93 -20.88 -8.74
N PRO A 200 -4.35 -19.85 -8.00
CA PRO A 200 -5.78 -19.52 -7.83
C PRO A 200 -6.39 -18.77 -9.03
N GLY A 201 -5.58 -18.33 -9.99
CA GLY A 201 -6.00 -17.53 -11.12
C GLY A 201 -6.17 -16.02 -10.80
N PRO A 202 -6.05 -15.17 -11.83
CA PRO A 202 -6.15 -13.72 -11.65
C PRO A 202 -7.59 -13.27 -11.34
N HIS A 203 -7.69 -12.17 -10.63
CA HIS A 203 -8.93 -11.46 -10.33
C HIS A 203 -8.63 -9.97 -10.22
N LEU A 204 -9.41 -9.12 -10.89
CA LEU A 204 -9.20 -7.68 -10.82
C LEU A 204 -9.67 -7.14 -9.48
N CYS A 205 -8.78 -6.48 -8.75
CA CYS A 205 -9.09 -5.81 -7.49
C CYS A 205 -8.47 -4.40 -7.47
N ARG A 206 -8.81 -3.62 -6.43
CA ARG A 206 -8.31 -2.23 -6.28
C ARG A 206 -6.78 -2.14 -6.29
N TRP A 207 -6.09 -3.15 -5.80
CA TRP A 207 -4.64 -3.18 -5.68
C TRP A 207 -3.91 -3.50 -7.00
N CYS A 208 -4.64 -3.91 -8.05
CA CYS A 208 -4.02 -4.25 -9.34
C CYS A 208 -3.32 -3.05 -9.99
N LYS A 209 -3.72 -1.81 -9.67
CA LYS A 209 -3.13 -0.59 -10.23
C LYS A 209 -1.67 -0.41 -9.84
N SER A 210 -1.30 -0.80 -8.61
CA SER A 210 0.06 -0.74 -8.06
C SER A 210 0.74 -2.12 -7.97
N CYS A 211 0.06 -3.18 -8.43
CA CYS A 211 0.58 -4.54 -8.33
C CYS A 211 1.73 -4.77 -9.31
N PRO A 212 2.87 -5.33 -8.86
CA PRO A 212 3.98 -5.64 -9.77
C PRO A 212 3.63 -6.72 -10.82
N TRP A 213 2.60 -7.54 -10.61
CA TRP A 213 2.16 -8.58 -11.52
C TRP A 213 1.00 -8.17 -12.43
N ARG A 214 0.62 -6.89 -12.45
CA ARG A 214 -0.51 -6.40 -13.24
C ARG A 214 -0.39 -6.74 -14.72
N ASP A 215 0.80 -6.60 -15.29
CA ASP A 215 1.05 -6.81 -16.73
C ASP A 215 1.01 -8.29 -17.11
N VAL A 216 1.04 -9.20 -16.13
CA VAL A 216 0.77 -10.64 -16.31
C VAL A 216 -0.73 -10.92 -16.18
N CYS A 217 -1.40 -10.36 -15.16
CA CYS A 217 -2.78 -10.70 -14.82
C CYS A 217 -3.82 -9.99 -15.71
N VAL A 218 -3.65 -8.67 -15.95
CA VAL A 218 -4.67 -7.86 -16.64
C VAL A 218 -4.91 -8.32 -18.10
N PRO A 219 -3.88 -8.63 -18.90
CA PRO A 219 -4.11 -9.17 -20.25
C PRO A 219 -4.91 -10.48 -20.25
N VAL A 220 -4.66 -11.38 -19.30
CA VAL A 220 -5.42 -12.64 -19.17
C VAL A 220 -6.89 -12.35 -18.90
N LEU A 221 -7.18 -11.47 -17.91
CA LEU A 221 -8.56 -11.10 -17.60
C LEU A 221 -9.26 -10.43 -18.78
N SER A 222 -8.58 -9.55 -19.50
CA SER A 222 -9.12 -8.86 -20.68
C SER A 222 -9.44 -9.84 -21.81
N THR A 223 -8.51 -10.75 -22.11
CA THR A 223 -8.71 -11.78 -23.16
C THR A 223 -9.87 -12.71 -22.82
N GLN A 224 -10.03 -13.06 -21.55
CA GLN A 224 -11.13 -13.90 -21.05
C GLN A 224 -12.44 -13.14 -20.88
N SER A 225 -12.45 -11.83 -21.02
CA SER A 225 -13.60 -10.97 -20.67
C SER A 225 -14.13 -11.25 -19.27
N ASP A 226 -13.21 -11.47 -18.30
CA ASP A 226 -13.53 -11.97 -16.96
C ASP A 226 -14.55 -11.08 -16.24
N VAL A 227 -15.45 -11.68 -15.46
CA VAL A 227 -16.48 -10.97 -14.70
C VAL A 227 -15.92 -9.94 -13.72
N SER A 228 -14.68 -10.12 -13.24
CA SER A 228 -14.03 -9.18 -12.34
C SER A 228 -13.66 -7.83 -12.99
N LEU A 229 -13.77 -7.75 -14.32
CA LEU A 229 -13.62 -6.48 -15.04
C LEU A 229 -14.82 -5.55 -14.88
N LEU A 230 -15.95 -6.05 -14.35
CA LEU A 230 -17.10 -5.20 -14.06
C LEU A 230 -16.88 -4.35 -12.81
N PRO A 231 -17.29 -3.09 -12.81
CA PRO A 231 -17.26 -2.23 -11.63
C PRO A 231 -18.01 -2.85 -10.47
N GLY A 232 -17.52 -2.68 -9.24
CA GLY A 232 -18.19 -3.17 -8.04
C GLY A 232 -18.13 -4.70 -7.82
N VAL A 233 -17.71 -5.49 -8.80
CA VAL A 233 -17.60 -6.95 -8.63
C VAL A 233 -16.44 -7.30 -7.72
N THR A 234 -16.76 -7.64 -6.47
CA THR A 234 -15.81 -8.15 -5.48
C THR A 234 -15.38 -9.58 -5.82
N ARG A 235 -14.29 -10.06 -5.21
CA ARG A 235 -13.82 -11.45 -5.40
C ARG A 235 -14.93 -12.47 -5.07
N ARG A 236 -15.65 -12.26 -3.96
CA ARG A 236 -16.76 -13.14 -3.57
C ARG A 236 -17.88 -13.13 -4.62
N LEU A 237 -18.24 -11.95 -5.11
CA LEU A 237 -19.29 -11.81 -6.12
C LEU A 237 -18.87 -12.45 -7.46
N ALA A 238 -17.62 -12.26 -7.89
CA ALA A 238 -17.08 -12.94 -9.06
C ALA A 238 -17.13 -14.47 -8.93
N GLN A 239 -16.82 -15.00 -7.75
CA GLN A 239 -16.91 -16.44 -7.51
C GLN A 239 -18.36 -16.93 -7.58
N ASN A 240 -19.31 -16.20 -6.98
CA ASN A 240 -20.75 -16.55 -7.08
C ASN A 240 -21.22 -16.55 -8.54
N LEU A 241 -20.82 -15.55 -9.33
CA LEU A 241 -21.15 -15.47 -10.74
C LEU A 241 -20.56 -16.67 -11.52
N LYS A 242 -19.29 -16.98 -11.30
CA LYS A 242 -18.63 -18.13 -11.95
C LYS A 242 -19.27 -19.46 -11.58
N ASN A 243 -19.64 -19.64 -10.32
CA ASN A 243 -20.37 -20.82 -9.84
C ASN A 243 -21.77 -20.93 -10.46
N ALA A 244 -22.41 -19.80 -10.78
CA ALA A 244 -23.68 -19.74 -11.49
C ALA A 244 -23.55 -19.86 -13.04
N GLY A 245 -22.34 -20.16 -13.55
CA GLY A 245 -22.07 -20.36 -14.98
C GLY A 245 -21.79 -19.06 -15.77
N MET A 246 -21.69 -17.92 -15.09
CA MET A 246 -21.35 -16.64 -15.71
C MET A 246 -19.86 -16.36 -15.56
N GLN A 247 -19.07 -16.64 -16.60
CA GLN A 247 -17.62 -16.47 -16.61
C GLN A 247 -17.20 -15.09 -17.14
N THR A 248 -18.01 -14.52 -18.05
CA THR A 248 -17.67 -13.27 -18.74
C THR A 248 -18.61 -12.13 -18.34
N TRP A 249 -18.08 -10.91 -18.38
CA TRP A 249 -18.87 -9.72 -18.07
C TRP A 249 -20.03 -9.51 -19.04
N GLN A 250 -19.93 -9.95 -20.29
CA GLN A 250 -21.02 -9.92 -21.27
C GLN A 250 -22.21 -10.78 -20.82
N GLN A 251 -21.95 -11.97 -20.27
CA GLN A 251 -22.99 -12.86 -19.75
C GLN A 251 -23.73 -12.20 -18.57
N VAL A 252 -23.01 -11.46 -17.72
CA VAL A 252 -23.63 -10.73 -16.60
C VAL A 252 -24.53 -9.61 -17.10
N ILE A 253 -24.10 -8.83 -18.10
CA ILE A 253 -24.90 -7.74 -18.66
C ILE A 253 -26.19 -8.24 -19.33
N GLN A 254 -26.15 -9.43 -19.94
CA GLN A 254 -27.29 -10.03 -20.60
C GLN A 254 -28.22 -10.78 -19.64
N ALA A 255 -27.80 -11.07 -18.43
CA ALA A 255 -28.60 -11.80 -17.45
C ALA A 255 -29.77 -10.95 -16.92
N GLU A 256 -30.84 -11.62 -16.52
CA GLU A 256 -32.00 -10.97 -15.88
C GLU A 256 -31.64 -10.41 -14.49
N ASN A 257 -32.21 -9.26 -14.15
CA ASN A 257 -31.93 -8.59 -12.87
C ASN A 257 -32.25 -9.50 -11.67
N SER A 258 -33.39 -10.19 -11.71
CA SER A 258 -33.82 -11.12 -10.66
C SER A 258 -32.79 -12.19 -10.33
N ARG A 259 -32.11 -12.73 -11.36
CA ARG A 259 -31.03 -13.70 -11.20
C ARG A 259 -29.78 -13.08 -10.57
N LEU A 260 -29.44 -11.87 -10.98
CA LEU A 260 -28.27 -11.18 -10.46
C LEU A 260 -28.46 -10.72 -9.01
N GLU A 261 -29.67 -10.28 -8.65
CA GLU A 261 -30.05 -9.93 -7.27
C GLU A 261 -29.91 -11.14 -6.33
N GLN A 262 -30.32 -12.33 -6.76
CA GLN A 262 -30.14 -13.58 -6.01
C GLN A 262 -28.66 -13.91 -5.78
N LEU A 263 -27.75 -13.47 -6.66
CA LEU A 263 -26.31 -13.66 -6.55
C LEU A 263 -25.61 -12.58 -5.73
N GLY A 264 -26.36 -11.58 -5.26
CA GLY A 264 -25.87 -10.54 -4.35
C GLY A 264 -25.57 -9.19 -5.00
N PHE A 265 -26.13 -8.92 -6.19
CA PHE A 265 -26.12 -7.55 -6.75
C PHE A 265 -27.24 -6.71 -6.18
N ASP A 266 -26.95 -5.46 -5.84
CA ASP A 266 -27.94 -4.42 -5.61
C ASP A 266 -28.42 -3.88 -6.98
N TRP A 267 -29.69 -3.41 -7.04
CA TRP A 267 -30.25 -2.82 -8.26
C TRP A 267 -29.50 -1.56 -8.73
N ARG A 268 -28.91 -0.81 -7.80
CA ARG A 268 -28.08 0.36 -8.10
C ARG A 268 -26.77 -0.04 -8.76
N ASP A 269 -26.15 -1.11 -8.27
CA ASP A 269 -24.94 -1.69 -8.88
C ASP A 269 -25.23 -2.15 -10.30
N LEU A 270 -26.38 -2.80 -10.55
CA LEU A 270 -26.79 -3.26 -11.87
C LEU A 270 -26.99 -2.11 -12.86
N ALA A 271 -27.66 -1.04 -12.45
CA ALA A 271 -27.84 0.16 -13.28
C ALA A 271 -26.48 0.78 -13.63
N HIS A 272 -25.59 0.90 -12.66
CA HIS A 272 -24.24 1.44 -12.86
C HIS A 272 -23.39 0.54 -13.76
N ILE A 273 -23.40 -0.78 -13.56
CA ILE A 273 -22.69 -1.76 -14.39
C ILE A 273 -23.13 -1.65 -15.85
N ARG A 274 -24.43 -1.59 -16.09
CA ARG A 274 -25.00 -1.49 -17.45
C ARG A 274 -24.64 -0.17 -18.14
N ALA A 275 -24.74 0.95 -17.42
CA ALA A 275 -24.32 2.25 -17.91
C ALA A 275 -22.81 2.32 -18.21
N SER A 276 -22.00 1.62 -17.41
CA SER A 276 -20.55 1.59 -17.57
C SER A 276 -20.05 0.58 -18.62
N SER A 277 -20.89 -0.36 -19.03
CA SER A 277 -20.47 -1.49 -19.88
C SER A 277 -19.94 -1.06 -21.26
N GLN A 278 -20.55 -0.05 -21.87
CA GLN A 278 -20.10 0.48 -23.17
C GLN A 278 -18.71 1.13 -23.06
N ARG A 279 -18.48 1.89 -21.99
CA ARG A 279 -17.19 2.51 -21.71
C ARG A 279 -16.11 1.47 -21.42
N LEU A 280 -16.45 0.42 -20.65
CA LEU A 280 -15.55 -0.71 -20.40
C LEU A 280 -15.22 -1.45 -21.67
N ALA A 281 -16.18 -1.67 -22.56
CA ALA A 281 -15.95 -2.28 -23.88
C ALA A 281 -15.02 -1.44 -24.76
N ALA A 282 -15.04 -0.12 -24.60
CA ALA A 282 -14.12 0.82 -25.25
C ALA A 282 -12.74 0.89 -24.55
N GLY A 283 -12.53 0.16 -23.45
CA GLY A 283 -11.27 0.16 -22.69
C GLY A 283 -11.11 1.40 -21.81
N GLU A 284 -12.19 2.11 -21.52
CA GLU A 284 -12.17 3.31 -20.69
C GLU A 284 -12.22 3.00 -19.19
N ALA A 285 -11.65 3.87 -18.37
CA ALA A 285 -11.82 3.81 -16.92
C ALA A 285 -13.22 4.29 -16.51
N VAL A 286 -13.81 3.64 -15.51
CA VAL A 286 -15.14 3.96 -14.97
C VAL A 286 -15.09 3.99 -13.45
N LEU A 287 -16.07 4.62 -12.80
CA LEU A 287 -16.20 4.56 -11.35
C LEU A 287 -16.83 3.24 -10.93
N ARG A 288 -16.39 2.68 -9.80
CA ARG A 288 -16.97 1.45 -9.20
C ARG A 288 -18.36 1.69 -8.62
N TYR A 289 -18.60 2.91 -8.15
CA TYR A 289 -19.83 3.33 -7.49
C TYR A 289 -20.24 4.71 -7.99
N SER A 290 -21.52 5.01 -7.97
CA SER A 290 -21.99 6.39 -8.14
C SER A 290 -21.58 7.21 -6.91
N ILE A 291 -20.91 8.33 -7.14
CA ILE A 291 -20.54 9.27 -6.08
C ILE A 291 -21.47 10.46 -6.15
N ARG A 292 -21.89 10.99 -5.00
CA ARG A 292 -22.63 12.25 -4.97
C ARG A 292 -21.74 13.35 -5.50
N SER A 293 -22.09 13.89 -6.67
CA SER A 293 -21.33 14.94 -7.35
C SER A 293 -21.13 16.18 -6.48
N GLU A 294 -22.05 16.45 -5.55
CA GLU A 294 -21.96 17.57 -4.61
C GLU A 294 -20.81 17.43 -3.61
N GLU A 295 -20.57 16.21 -3.09
CA GLU A 295 -19.46 15.95 -2.16
C GLU A 295 -18.11 16.17 -2.83
N ILE A 296 -17.99 15.78 -4.10
CA ILE A 296 -16.76 15.95 -4.89
C ILE A 296 -16.55 17.40 -5.32
N ARG A 297 -17.62 18.11 -5.71
CA ARG A 297 -17.53 19.54 -6.07
C ARG A 297 -17.09 20.43 -4.92
N ASN A 298 -17.32 20.01 -3.68
CA ASN A 298 -16.86 20.71 -2.48
C ASN A 298 -15.37 20.47 -2.16
N LEU A 299 -14.66 19.67 -2.94
CA LEU A 299 -13.23 19.51 -2.81
C LEU A 299 -12.48 20.71 -3.36
N LEU A 300 -11.45 21.15 -2.65
CA LEU A 300 -10.53 22.20 -3.08
C LEU A 300 -9.16 21.59 -3.32
N ALA A 301 -8.63 21.72 -4.52
CA ALA A 301 -7.32 21.16 -4.86
C ALA A 301 -6.21 21.88 -4.11
N VAL A 302 -5.34 21.11 -3.46
CA VAL A 302 -4.22 21.58 -2.67
C VAL A 302 -2.98 20.78 -3.02
N SER A 303 -1.82 21.43 -3.12
CA SER A 303 -0.52 20.78 -3.28
C SER A 303 0.50 21.42 -2.37
N ILE A 304 1.46 20.65 -1.87
CA ILE A 304 2.55 21.12 -1.02
C ILE A 304 3.82 21.30 -1.86
N GLU A 305 4.44 22.45 -1.71
CA GLU A 305 5.76 22.73 -2.25
C GLU A 305 6.80 22.51 -1.13
N PHE A 306 7.76 21.64 -1.38
CA PHE A 306 8.82 21.33 -0.43
C PHE A 306 10.08 22.14 -0.74
N ALA A 307 10.89 22.40 0.28
CA ALA A 307 12.18 23.03 0.13
C ALA A 307 13.18 22.02 -0.46
N ASP A 308 13.87 22.41 -1.54
CA ASP A 308 14.84 21.54 -2.21
C ASP A 308 15.99 21.16 -1.25
N GLY A 309 16.19 19.86 -1.02
CA GLY A 309 17.31 19.32 -0.25
C GLY A 309 17.28 19.58 1.26
N TYR A 310 16.27 20.26 1.78
CA TYR A 310 16.16 20.53 3.20
C TYR A 310 15.22 19.53 3.89
N ARG A 311 15.73 18.91 4.95
CA ARG A 311 14.96 18.00 5.80
C ARG A 311 14.90 18.53 7.22
N GLY A 312 13.79 18.32 7.89
CA GLY A 312 13.64 18.63 9.31
C GLY A 312 14.44 17.68 10.20
N PRO A 313 14.48 17.92 11.52
CA PRO A 313 15.13 17.04 12.49
C PRO A 313 14.60 15.60 12.47
N ASP A 314 13.40 15.40 11.96
CA ASP A 314 12.73 14.11 11.78
C ASP A 314 12.98 13.47 10.38
N GLY A 315 13.91 14.04 9.59
CA GLY A 315 14.28 13.54 8.26
C GLY A 315 13.26 13.79 7.15
N HIS A 316 12.07 14.28 7.45
CA HIS A 316 11.05 14.59 6.45
C HIS A 316 11.35 15.88 5.67
N LEU A 317 10.94 15.90 4.40
CA LEU A 317 11.02 17.11 3.59
C LEU A 317 10.27 18.26 4.26
N LEU A 318 10.91 19.44 4.35
CA LEU A 318 10.29 20.62 4.93
C LEU A 318 9.33 21.29 3.92
N PRO A 319 8.06 21.42 4.24
CA PRO A 319 7.14 22.17 3.42
C PRO A 319 7.47 23.67 3.48
N ARG A 320 7.54 24.33 2.32
CA ARG A 320 7.84 25.78 2.24
C ARG A 320 6.68 26.62 1.76
N ALA A 321 5.74 26.05 1.03
CA ALA A 321 4.55 26.74 0.58
C ALA A 321 3.39 25.77 0.37
N VAL A 322 2.18 26.27 0.47
CA VAL A 322 0.95 25.61 0.08
C VAL A 322 0.41 26.24 -1.17
N TRP A 323 0.12 25.46 -2.17
CA TRP A 323 -0.60 25.87 -3.36
C TRP A 323 -2.07 25.46 -3.22
N VAL A 324 -2.96 26.44 -3.31
CA VAL A 324 -4.39 26.23 -3.14
C VAL A 324 -5.11 26.75 -4.36
N GLU A 325 -6.13 26.03 -4.80
CA GLU A 325 -7.02 26.53 -5.86
C GLU A 325 -7.76 27.78 -5.40
N SER A 326 -7.83 28.76 -6.28
CA SER A 326 -8.63 29.97 -6.09
C SER A 326 -9.41 30.32 -7.38
N PRO A 327 -10.41 31.21 -7.32
CA PRO A 327 -11.16 31.66 -8.51
C PRO A 327 -10.29 32.22 -9.62
N ASP A 328 -9.17 32.85 -9.26
CA ASP A 328 -8.22 33.47 -10.19
C ASP A 328 -7.07 32.53 -10.61
N GLY A 329 -7.16 31.25 -10.26
CA GLY A 329 -6.15 30.22 -10.51
C GLY A 329 -5.37 29.80 -9.25
N PRO A 330 -4.39 28.88 -9.39
CA PRO A 330 -3.62 28.39 -8.26
C PRO A 330 -2.83 29.50 -7.55
N LEU A 331 -3.06 29.64 -6.25
CA LEU A 331 -2.44 30.64 -5.37
C LEU A 331 -1.37 30.00 -4.51
N GLN A 332 -0.15 30.53 -4.54
CA GLN A 332 0.93 30.14 -3.63
C GLN A 332 0.83 30.91 -2.30
N ILE A 333 0.89 30.18 -1.21
CA ILE A 333 0.90 30.73 0.14
C ILE A 333 2.18 30.23 0.82
N PRO A 334 3.22 31.08 1.01
CA PRO A 334 4.44 30.69 1.70
C PRO A 334 4.16 30.32 3.16
N LEU A 335 4.79 29.26 3.65
CA LEU A 335 4.71 28.85 5.05
C LEU A 335 5.73 29.63 5.86
N VAL A 336 5.35 30.80 6.34
CA VAL A 336 6.20 31.67 7.17
C VAL A 336 6.02 31.36 8.64
N SER A 337 7.08 31.55 9.43
CA SER A 337 7.15 31.18 10.85
C SER A 337 6.18 31.97 11.75
N ASP A 338 5.66 33.10 11.29
CA ASP A 338 4.69 33.93 12.03
C ASP A 338 3.25 33.35 12.02
N GLY A 339 3.01 32.26 11.30
CA GLY A 339 1.71 31.62 11.22
C GLY A 339 0.64 32.38 10.40
N SER A 340 0.96 33.52 9.78
CA SER A 340 0.00 34.34 9.03
C SER A 340 -0.64 33.62 7.84
N TRP A 341 0.02 32.59 7.32
CA TRP A 341 -0.47 31.77 6.22
C TRP A 341 -1.72 30.94 6.60
N ILE A 342 -1.88 30.59 7.88
CA ILE A 342 -2.99 29.75 8.39
C ILE A 342 -4.33 30.43 8.13
N SER A 343 -4.45 31.71 8.46
CA SER A 343 -5.68 32.46 8.26
C SER A 343 -6.07 32.54 6.76
N ARG A 344 -5.08 32.68 5.86
CA ARG A 344 -5.30 32.68 4.42
C ARG A 344 -5.77 31.32 3.91
N VAL A 345 -5.10 30.24 4.33
CA VAL A 345 -5.51 28.87 3.96
C VAL A 345 -6.89 28.55 4.52
N SER A 346 -7.15 28.90 5.78
CA SER A 346 -8.45 28.65 6.44
C SER A 346 -9.58 29.41 5.75
N SER A 347 -9.35 30.65 5.32
CA SER A 347 -10.32 31.43 4.59
C SER A 347 -10.68 30.78 3.22
N LEU A 348 -9.71 30.23 2.51
CA LEU A 348 -9.94 29.55 1.24
C LEU A 348 -10.64 28.19 1.41
N LEU A 349 -10.28 27.46 2.45
CA LEU A 349 -10.91 26.16 2.75
C LEU A 349 -12.32 26.33 3.33
N SER A 350 -12.55 27.36 4.17
CA SER A 350 -13.85 27.64 4.82
C SER A 350 -14.63 26.38 5.24
N SER A 351 -15.68 26.03 4.50
CA SER A 351 -16.47 24.80 4.66
C SER A 351 -16.07 23.67 3.72
N ARG A 352 -15.03 23.85 2.90
CA ARG A 352 -14.57 22.89 1.89
C ARG A 352 -13.55 21.89 2.46
N CYS A 353 -13.44 20.74 1.82
CA CYS A 353 -12.45 19.73 2.14
C CYS A 353 -11.21 19.93 1.25
N ALA A 354 -10.03 19.93 1.85
CA ALA A 354 -8.78 19.95 1.08
C ALA A 354 -8.55 18.60 0.39
N ALA A 355 -8.36 18.62 -0.91
CA ALA A 355 -8.01 17.47 -1.72
C ALA A 355 -6.53 17.50 -2.08
N LEU A 356 -5.75 16.53 -1.58
CA LEU A 356 -4.34 16.36 -1.86
C LEU A 356 -4.10 15.06 -2.61
N TYR A 357 -2.95 14.89 -3.22
CA TYR A 357 -2.62 13.69 -3.97
C TYR A 357 -1.43 12.95 -3.35
N GLY A 358 -1.74 11.91 -2.58
CA GLY A 358 -0.79 11.05 -1.91
C GLY A 358 -0.57 11.38 -0.44
N ALA A 359 -0.26 10.35 0.34
CA ALA A 359 -0.12 10.43 1.79
C ALA A 359 0.94 11.45 2.24
N THR A 360 2.07 11.56 1.53
CA THR A 360 3.17 12.50 1.86
C THR A 360 2.70 13.95 1.91
N GLU A 361 1.97 14.43 0.88
CA GLU A 361 1.45 15.79 0.86
C GLU A 361 0.37 15.99 1.95
N THR A 362 -0.52 15.02 2.11
CA THR A 362 -1.60 15.06 3.11
C THR A 362 -1.04 15.15 4.54
N VAL A 363 -0.06 14.31 4.87
CA VAL A 363 0.58 14.31 6.19
C VAL A 363 1.35 15.61 6.42
N ALA A 364 2.13 16.08 5.44
CA ALA A 364 2.90 17.32 5.55
C ALA A 364 1.99 18.53 5.76
N PHE A 365 0.86 18.60 5.05
CA PHE A 365 -0.13 19.65 5.20
C PHE A 365 -0.76 19.68 6.61
N LEU A 366 -1.25 18.52 7.07
CA LEU A 366 -1.84 18.39 8.39
C LEU A 366 -0.85 18.69 9.52
N LYS A 367 0.41 18.24 9.38
CA LYS A 367 1.48 18.50 10.33
C LYS A 367 1.79 20.00 10.41
N SER A 368 1.89 20.68 9.25
CA SER A 368 2.13 22.12 9.20
C SER A 368 1.02 22.92 9.88
N LEU A 369 -0.25 22.51 9.71
CA LEU A 369 -1.38 23.13 10.42
C LEU A 369 -1.29 22.93 11.93
N ARG A 370 -1.01 21.71 12.41
CA ARG A 370 -0.92 21.37 13.83
C ARG A 370 0.23 22.10 14.55
N GLN A 371 1.39 22.19 13.90
CA GLN A 371 2.57 22.85 14.47
C GLN A 371 2.36 24.35 14.70
N ASN A 372 1.36 24.95 14.07
CA ASN A 372 1.07 26.38 14.16
C ASN A 372 -0.32 26.66 14.77
N ASP A 373 -0.86 25.73 15.58
CA ASP A 373 -2.18 25.83 16.21
C ASP A 373 -3.33 26.15 15.24
N GLY A 374 -3.21 25.65 13.99
CA GLY A 374 -4.18 25.85 12.94
C GLY A 374 -5.49 25.08 13.18
N PRO A 375 -6.59 25.49 12.52
CA PRO A 375 -7.88 24.85 12.66
C PRO A 375 -7.85 23.41 12.16
N SER A 376 -8.78 22.59 12.67
CA SER A 376 -9.01 21.26 12.14
C SER A 376 -9.61 21.37 10.74
N VAL A 377 -8.83 20.95 9.72
CA VAL A 377 -9.24 20.95 8.31
C VAL A 377 -9.56 19.52 7.89
N LYS A 378 -10.68 19.33 7.20
CA LYS A 378 -10.98 18.05 6.56
C LYS A 378 -10.10 17.89 5.34
N CYS A 379 -9.36 16.79 5.28
CA CYS A 379 -8.52 16.44 4.15
C CYS A 379 -8.97 15.12 3.53
N LEU A 380 -8.85 15.05 2.21
CA LEU A 380 -9.07 13.84 1.43
C LEU A 380 -7.81 13.55 0.61
N ASP A 381 -7.29 12.35 0.73
CA ASP A 381 -6.28 11.85 -0.20
C ASP A 381 -6.97 11.36 -1.47
N VAL A 382 -6.78 12.11 -2.57
CA VAL A 382 -7.39 11.78 -3.87
C VAL A 382 -6.80 10.50 -4.44
N LEU A 383 -5.56 10.15 -4.09
CA LEU A 383 -4.96 8.89 -4.50
C LEU A 383 -5.73 7.71 -3.89
N ASP A 384 -6.00 7.73 -2.59
CA ASP A 384 -6.79 6.69 -1.92
C ASP A 384 -8.21 6.60 -2.49
N LEU A 385 -8.81 7.75 -2.80
CA LEU A 385 -10.10 7.81 -3.44
C LEU A 385 -10.06 7.14 -4.82
N VAL A 386 -9.09 7.50 -5.67
CA VAL A 386 -8.91 6.89 -6.99
C VAL A 386 -8.64 5.39 -6.90
N GLU A 387 -7.81 4.95 -5.94
CA GLU A 387 -7.58 3.52 -5.71
C GLU A 387 -8.88 2.77 -5.40
N SER A 388 -9.71 3.35 -4.56
CA SER A 388 -10.92 2.67 -4.07
C SER A 388 -12.05 2.65 -5.09
N ILE A 389 -12.24 3.72 -5.87
CA ILE A 389 -13.45 3.92 -6.67
C ILE A 389 -13.24 3.84 -8.19
N VAL A 390 -12.04 4.11 -8.71
CA VAL A 390 -11.80 4.05 -10.15
C VAL A 390 -11.50 2.63 -10.60
N HIS A 391 -12.19 2.16 -11.62
CA HIS A 391 -12.05 0.85 -12.23
C HIS A 391 -11.67 0.98 -13.70
N GLY A 392 -10.73 0.15 -14.17
CA GLY A 392 -10.34 0.16 -15.58
C GLY A 392 -8.82 0.31 -15.79
N PRO A 393 -8.38 0.58 -17.01
CA PRO A 393 -6.99 0.52 -17.43
C PRO A 393 -6.19 1.76 -17.03
N ILE A 394 -5.99 1.98 -15.72
CA ILE A 394 -5.04 2.98 -15.25
C ILE A 394 -3.68 2.30 -15.11
N ARG A 395 -2.67 2.81 -15.82
CA ARG A 395 -1.31 2.22 -15.87
C ARG A 395 -0.46 2.48 -14.63
N GLY A 396 -1.01 3.00 -13.58
CA GLY A 396 -0.34 3.35 -12.33
C GLY A 396 -1.14 4.43 -11.61
N LEU A 397 -0.72 4.75 -10.39
CA LEU A 397 -1.39 5.74 -9.55
C LEU A 397 -0.60 7.05 -9.44
N GLU A 398 0.27 7.31 -10.40
CA GLU A 398 0.91 8.62 -10.54
C GLU A 398 -0.12 9.67 -10.95
N LEU A 399 0.04 10.88 -10.44
CA LEU A 399 -0.87 11.97 -10.73
C LEU A 399 -1.05 12.18 -12.25
N SER A 400 0.05 12.09 -13.02
CA SER A 400 0.05 12.21 -14.48
C SER A 400 -0.82 11.15 -15.16
N ASN A 401 -0.75 9.89 -14.72
CA ASN A 401 -1.54 8.81 -15.29
C ASN A 401 -3.03 8.95 -15.00
N VAL A 402 -3.39 9.42 -13.82
CA VAL A 402 -4.78 9.67 -13.44
C VAL A 402 -5.31 10.93 -14.14
N MET A 403 -4.48 11.97 -14.29
CA MET A 403 -4.81 13.15 -15.09
C MET A 403 -5.10 12.78 -16.55
N HIS A 404 -4.28 11.90 -17.14
CA HIS A 404 -4.49 11.47 -18.53
C HIS A 404 -5.82 10.73 -18.74
N VAL A 405 -6.30 10.00 -17.71
CA VAL A 405 -7.63 9.37 -17.73
C VAL A 405 -8.74 10.41 -17.61
N ALA A 406 -8.55 11.42 -16.75
CA ALA A 406 -9.50 12.50 -16.57
C ALA A 406 -9.55 13.47 -17.78
N GLU A 407 -8.39 13.73 -18.37
CA GLU A 407 -8.19 14.64 -19.49
C GLU A 407 -7.13 14.05 -20.46
N PRO A 408 -7.56 13.28 -21.48
CA PRO A 408 -6.65 12.67 -22.44
C PRO A 408 -5.76 13.71 -23.15
N GLY A 409 -4.45 13.46 -23.15
CA GLY A 409 -3.46 14.36 -23.71
C GLY A 409 -2.86 15.37 -22.71
N SER A 410 -3.27 15.34 -21.43
CA SER A 410 -2.66 16.17 -20.39
C SER A 410 -1.17 15.85 -20.22
N ALA A 411 -0.36 16.87 -19.99
CA ALA A 411 1.07 16.73 -19.74
C ALA A 411 1.35 16.39 -18.26
N GLU A 412 2.51 15.77 -18.00
CA GLU A 412 2.96 15.53 -16.62
C GLU A 412 3.20 16.87 -15.89
N PRO A 413 2.63 17.06 -14.68
CA PRO A 413 2.80 18.29 -13.92
C PRO A 413 4.23 18.43 -13.41
N LYS A 414 4.89 19.54 -13.75
CA LYS A 414 6.30 19.81 -13.42
C LYS A 414 6.50 20.53 -12.09
N ASN A 415 5.45 21.12 -11.55
CA ASN A 415 5.51 21.91 -10.30
C ASN A 415 4.17 21.86 -9.56
N SER A 416 4.16 22.38 -8.34
CA SER A 416 2.97 22.34 -7.46
C SER A 416 1.78 23.13 -8.01
N ARG A 417 2.02 24.18 -8.81
CA ARG A 417 0.95 24.92 -9.48
C ARG A 417 0.21 24.03 -10.50
N GLU A 418 0.97 23.34 -11.34
CA GLU A 418 0.41 22.42 -12.35
C GLU A 418 -0.26 21.20 -11.67
N ARG A 419 0.25 20.74 -10.52
CA ARG A 419 -0.38 19.69 -9.72
C ARG A 419 -1.76 20.08 -9.22
N VAL A 420 -1.96 21.33 -8.75
CA VAL A 420 -3.29 21.84 -8.35
C VAL A 420 -4.25 21.84 -9.53
N LEU A 421 -3.81 22.27 -10.72
CA LEU A 421 -4.64 22.22 -11.93
C LEU A 421 -5.00 20.79 -12.32
N GLY A 422 -4.02 19.87 -12.27
CA GLY A 422 -4.24 18.45 -12.55
C GLY A 422 -5.20 17.79 -11.56
N LEU A 423 -5.09 18.09 -10.27
CA LEU A 423 -6.04 17.65 -9.27
C LEU A 423 -7.44 18.17 -9.54
N ARG A 424 -7.58 19.41 -9.96
CA ARG A 424 -8.88 19.97 -10.35
C ARG A 424 -9.50 19.22 -11.54
N SER A 425 -8.70 18.88 -12.56
CA SER A 425 -9.17 18.05 -13.68
C SER A 425 -9.68 16.68 -13.20
N ILE A 426 -8.96 16.03 -12.29
CA ILE A 426 -9.40 14.77 -11.71
C ILE A 426 -10.70 14.94 -10.90
N ILE A 427 -10.79 15.96 -10.04
CA ILE A 427 -11.99 16.26 -9.25
C ILE A 427 -13.20 16.50 -10.16
N ASN A 428 -13.02 17.28 -11.23
CA ASN A 428 -14.08 17.55 -12.20
C ASN A 428 -14.52 16.29 -12.96
N TRP A 429 -13.57 15.46 -13.35
CA TRP A 429 -13.85 14.16 -13.98
C TRP A 429 -14.64 13.25 -13.06
N LEU A 430 -14.23 13.13 -11.78
CA LEU A 430 -14.94 12.34 -10.78
C LEU A 430 -16.37 12.88 -10.57
N ALA A 431 -16.55 14.20 -10.51
CA ALA A 431 -17.86 14.83 -10.36
C ALA A 431 -18.76 14.64 -11.59
N GLY A 432 -18.19 14.67 -12.80
CA GLY A 432 -18.90 14.44 -14.06
C GLY A 432 -19.29 13.00 -14.29
N SER A 433 -18.43 12.05 -13.89
CA SER A 433 -18.68 10.61 -14.03
C SER A 433 -19.74 10.09 -13.07
N GLY A 434 -20.00 10.79 -11.96
CA GLY A 434 -21.09 10.48 -11.03
C GLY A 434 -22.47 10.97 -11.50
N GLY A 435 -22.51 11.90 -12.47
CA GLY A 435 -23.76 12.52 -12.94
C GLY A 435 -24.44 11.83 -14.15
N SER A 436 -23.83 10.81 -14.73
CA SER A 436 -24.37 10.08 -15.89
C SER A 436 -25.28 8.89 -15.52
N ALA A 437 -25.70 8.77 -14.27
CA ALA A 437 -26.64 7.77 -13.75
C ALA A 437 -27.91 8.42 -13.16
N ALA A 438 -28.45 9.45 -13.83
CA ALA A 438 -29.78 10.00 -13.54
C ALA A 438 -30.78 9.56 -14.62
#